data_bac41fb6f14369b13607696387ef7dc6
#
_entry.id   bac41fb6f14369b13607696387ef7dc6
#
_cell.length_a   1.000
_cell.length_b   1.000
_cell.length_c   1.000
_cell.angle_alpha   90.00
_cell.angle_beta   90.00
_cell.angle_gamma   90.00
#
_symmetry.space_group_name_H-M   'P 1'
#
loop_
_entity.id
_entity.type
_entity.pdbx_description
1 polymer ?
#
loop_
_entity_poly.entity_id
_entity_poly.type
_entity_poly.pdbx_seq_one_letter_code
_entity_poly.pdbx_strand_id
1 'polypeptide(L)'
;MIEIAMHTADNSWWKRLILLFARPSTSFAIHCWQDEPQWIAAAQQFGTTQQSPDGFAGVVVAGVITQPLIDFLQHTDKPTDTEIYNKQTPFFSIFLEGFSSEHYGTELHITAPPEQIDGLPQLLRQLSVLDEVEMGILEIE
;
A
#
# COMPACT_ATOMS: atom_id res chain seq x y z
N MET A 1 -0.39 10.49 13.08
CA MET A 1 -0.27 9.78 11.79
C MET A 1 1.13 9.96 11.24
N ILE A 2 1.70 8.91 10.68
CA ILE A 2 3.00 8.97 10.01
C ILE A 2 2.76 8.94 8.52
N GLU A 3 3.34 9.90 7.79
CA GLU A 3 3.35 9.90 6.32
C GLU A 3 4.74 9.52 5.83
N ILE A 4 4.80 8.68 4.81
CA ILE A 4 6.05 8.28 4.18
C ILE A 4 5.93 8.50 2.68
N ALA A 5 6.84 9.31 2.12
CA ALA A 5 7.01 9.42 0.68
C ALA A 5 8.16 8.49 0.28
N MET A 6 7.87 7.52 -0.57
CA MET A 6 8.81 6.45 -0.92
C MET A 6 9.21 6.55 -2.39
N HIS A 7 10.48 6.82 -2.63
CA HIS A 7 11.03 7.02 -3.97
C HIS A 7 12.19 6.05 -4.25
N THR A 8 12.17 4.89 -3.61
CA THR A 8 13.24 3.90 -3.73
C THR A 8 13.29 3.28 -5.12
N ALA A 9 14.51 2.89 -5.54
CA ALA A 9 14.73 2.33 -6.89
C ALA A 9 14.08 0.96 -7.05
N ASP A 10 14.06 0.14 -5.99
CA ASP A 10 13.32 -1.12 -5.99
C ASP A 10 12.17 -1.05 -4.96
N ASN A 11 11.31 -2.05 -4.96
CA ASN A 11 10.14 -2.04 -4.08
C ASN A 11 10.30 -2.93 -2.84
N SER A 12 11.52 -3.30 -2.48
CA SER A 12 11.75 -4.19 -1.33
C SER A 12 11.31 -3.53 -0.01
N TRP A 13 11.56 -2.23 0.16
CA TRP A 13 11.13 -1.51 1.36
C TRP A 13 9.62 -1.42 1.45
N TRP A 14 8.94 -1.13 0.33
CA TRP A 14 7.47 -1.12 0.27
C TRP A 14 6.91 -2.48 0.66
N LYS A 15 7.48 -3.56 0.10
CA LYS A 15 7.03 -4.94 0.40
C LYS A 15 7.20 -5.28 1.87
N ARG A 16 8.32 -4.90 2.48
CA ARG A 16 8.55 -5.14 3.90
C ARG A 16 7.55 -4.39 4.77
N LEU A 17 7.28 -3.14 4.41
CA LEU A 17 6.37 -2.31 5.19
C LEU A 17 4.94 -2.82 5.11
N ILE A 18 4.43 -3.08 3.90
CA ILE A 18 3.04 -3.54 3.75
C ILE A 18 2.81 -4.90 4.42
N LEU A 19 3.84 -5.77 4.43
CA LEU A 19 3.72 -7.08 5.07
C LEU A 19 3.44 -6.97 6.56
N LEU A 20 4.02 -5.99 7.24
CA LEU A 20 3.78 -5.78 8.67
C LEU A 20 2.32 -5.46 8.97
N PHE A 21 1.61 -4.83 8.03
CA PHE A 21 0.19 -4.50 8.21
C PHE A 21 -0.74 -5.55 7.61
N ALA A 22 -0.32 -6.24 6.55
CA ALA A 22 -1.15 -7.25 5.92
C ALA A 22 -1.35 -8.48 6.82
N ARG A 23 -0.31 -8.88 7.56
CA ARG A 23 -0.39 -10.05 8.44
C ARG A 23 -1.43 -9.91 9.55
N PRO A 24 -1.48 -8.80 10.32
CA PRO A 24 -2.48 -8.65 11.38
C PRO A 24 -3.84 -8.17 10.89
N SER A 25 -3.93 -7.59 9.67
CA SER A 25 -5.19 -7.07 9.14
C SER A 25 -6.14 -8.20 8.77
N THR A 26 -7.44 -7.98 8.96
CA THR A 26 -8.47 -8.94 8.60
C THR A 26 -9.07 -8.66 7.23
N SER A 27 -9.11 -7.39 6.81
CA SER A 27 -9.75 -6.96 5.57
C SER A 27 -8.87 -5.99 4.79
N PHE A 28 -9.19 -5.87 3.50
CA PHE A 28 -8.49 -4.95 2.62
C PHE A 28 -9.46 -4.27 1.67
N ALA A 29 -9.04 -3.14 1.10
CA ALA A 29 -9.66 -2.53 -0.07
C ALA A 29 -8.57 -2.09 -1.04
N ILE A 30 -8.74 -2.40 -2.31
CA ILE A 30 -7.83 -2.01 -3.38
C ILE A 30 -8.58 -1.11 -4.35
N HIS A 31 -8.01 0.05 -4.67
CA HIS A 31 -8.55 0.98 -5.65
C HIS A 31 -7.73 0.90 -6.93
N CYS A 32 -8.40 0.74 -8.06
CA CYS A 32 -7.79 0.72 -9.38
C CYS A 32 -8.51 1.72 -10.29
N TRP A 33 -7.77 2.36 -11.20
CA TRP A 33 -8.39 3.19 -12.23
C TRP A 33 -9.07 2.31 -13.29
N GLN A 34 -10.14 2.84 -13.91
CA GLN A 34 -10.90 2.08 -14.92
C GLN A 34 -10.08 1.75 -16.17
N ASP A 35 -9.07 2.54 -16.48
CA ASP A 35 -8.19 2.31 -17.63
C ASP A 35 -7.06 1.31 -17.35
N GLU A 36 -7.11 0.64 -16.20
CA GLU A 36 -6.14 -0.38 -15.81
C GLU A 36 -6.83 -1.74 -15.61
N PRO A 37 -7.49 -2.30 -16.65
CA PRO A 37 -8.32 -3.51 -16.50
C PRO A 37 -7.54 -4.74 -16.04
N GLN A 38 -6.25 -4.85 -16.38
CA GLN A 38 -5.42 -5.97 -15.96
C GLN A 38 -5.23 -5.99 -14.42
N TRP A 39 -5.14 -4.83 -13.80
CA TRP A 39 -4.98 -4.74 -12.34
C TRP A 39 -6.30 -4.86 -11.60
N ILE A 40 -7.39 -4.41 -12.21
CA ILE A 40 -8.74 -4.70 -11.70
C ILE A 40 -8.95 -6.21 -11.66
N ALA A 41 -8.63 -6.92 -12.76
CA ALA A 41 -8.78 -8.37 -12.82
C ALA A 41 -7.89 -9.07 -11.78
N ALA A 42 -6.67 -8.59 -11.57
CA ALA A 42 -5.78 -9.13 -10.55
C ALA A 42 -6.37 -8.99 -9.15
N ALA A 43 -6.88 -7.80 -8.83
CA ALA A 43 -7.51 -7.56 -7.51
C ALA A 43 -8.74 -8.42 -7.32
N GLN A 44 -9.55 -8.61 -8.35
CA GLN A 44 -10.78 -9.40 -8.29
C GLN A 44 -10.54 -10.88 -7.98
N GLN A 45 -9.32 -11.37 -8.14
CA GLN A 45 -8.97 -12.73 -7.70
C GLN A 45 -9.03 -12.90 -6.18
N PHE A 46 -8.94 -11.79 -5.43
CA PHE A 46 -8.81 -11.83 -3.98
C PHE A 46 -10.01 -11.22 -3.24
N GLY A 47 -10.93 -10.57 -3.96
CA GLY A 47 -12.07 -9.92 -3.34
C GLY A 47 -13.18 -9.67 -4.33
N THR A 48 -14.15 -8.87 -3.91
CA THR A 48 -15.33 -8.53 -4.72
C THR A 48 -15.38 -7.03 -4.99
N THR A 49 -15.87 -6.70 -6.18
CA THR A 49 -16.05 -5.29 -6.57
C THR A 49 -17.13 -4.64 -5.71
N GLN A 50 -16.82 -3.48 -5.17
CA GLN A 50 -17.71 -2.69 -4.33
C GLN A 50 -18.09 -1.40 -5.04
N GLN A 51 -19.10 -0.71 -4.52
CA GLN A 51 -19.45 0.62 -5.00
C GLN A 51 -18.29 1.59 -4.68
N SER A 52 -17.88 2.37 -5.69
CA SER A 52 -16.82 3.36 -5.50
C SER A 52 -17.28 4.48 -4.57
N PRO A 53 -16.38 4.98 -3.70
CA PRO A 53 -16.67 6.17 -2.92
C PRO A 53 -16.93 7.38 -3.82
N ASP A 54 -17.66 8.36 -3.31
CA ASP A 54 -17.88 9.60 -4.03
C ASP A 54 -16.55 10.28 -4.36
N GLY A 55 -16.42 10.71 -5.63
CA GLY A 55 -15.21 11.38 -6.10
C GLY A 55 -14.11 10.48 -6.60
N PHE A 56 -14.25 9.16 -6.50
CA PHE A 56 -13.28 8.24 -7.07
C PHE A 56 -13.79 7.65 -8.38
N ALA A 57 -13.11 8.00 -9.49
CA ALA A 57 -13.46 7.54 -10.84
C ALA A 57 -12.74 6.23 -11.18
N GLY A 58 -12.97 5.19 -10.39
CA GLY A 58 -12.32 3.90 -10.58
C GLY A 58 -13.13 2.76 -9.98
N VAL A 59 -12.46 1.64 -9.77
CA VAL A 59 -13.05 0.40 -9.25
C VAL A 59 -12.44 0.10 -7.89
N VAL A 60 -13.29 -0.26 -6.92
CA VAL A 60 -12.88 -0.70 -5.59
C VAL A 60 -13.14 -2.19 -5.49
N VAL A 61 -12.11 -2.94 -5.08
CA VAL A 61 -12.20 -4.37 -4.78
C VAL A 61 -11.86 -4.55 -3.31
N ALA A 62 -12.75 -5.19 -2.57
CA ALA A 62 -12.58 -5.39 -1.13
C ALA A 62 -12.82 -6.83 -0.74
N GLY A 63 -12.25 -7.24 0.37
CA GLY A 63 -12.40 -8.60 0.86
C GLY A 63 -11.62 -8.87 2.13
N VAL A 64 -11.53 -10.15 2.45
CA VAL A 64 -10.77 -10.65 3.60
C VAL A 64 -9.34 -10.92 3.14
N ILE A 65 -8.36 -10.58 3.97
CA ILE A 65 -6.96 -10.87 3.68
C ILE A 65 -6.72 -12.37 3.72
N THR A 66 -6.09 -12.89 2.66
CA THR A 66 -5.71 -14.29 2.53
C THR A 66 -4.22 -14.39 2.25
N GLN A 67 -3.65 -15.56 2.52
CA GLN A 67 -2.24 -15.79 2.19
C GLN A 67 -1.95 -15.62 0.69
N PRO A 68 -2.81 -16.07 -0.26
CA PRO A 68 -2.59 -15.77 -1.68
C PRO A 68 -2.49 -14.28 -2.00
N LEU A 69 -3.28 -13.42 -1.36
CA LEU A 69 -3.15 -11.98 -1.55
C LEU A 69 -1.81 -11.47 -1.03
N ILE A 70 -1.41 -11.89 0.17
CA ILE A 70 -0.11 -11.51 0.74
C ILE A 70 1.02 -11.94 -0.20
N ASP A 71 0.97 -13.18 -0.69
CA ASP A 71 1.98 -13.70 -1.62
C ASP A 71 2.01 -12.88 -2.92
N PHE A 72 0.86 -12.51 -3.45
CA PHE A 72 0.78 -11.69 -4.65
C PHE A 72 1.46 -10.32 -4.43
N LEU A 73 1.17 -9.65 -3.31
CA LEU A 73 1.77 -8.36 -2.99
C LEU A 73 3.30 -8.46 -2.80
N GLN A 74 3.76 -9.59 -2.25
CA GLN A 74 5.20 -9.80 -2.00
C GLN A 74 5.98 -10.20 -3.25
N HIS A 75 5.35 -10.84 -4.23
CA HIS A 75 6.04 -11.38 -5.40
C HIS A 75 5.78 -10.60 -6.69
N THR A 76 4.94 -9.57 -6.65
CA THR A 76 4.69 -8.75 -7.84
C THR A 76 5.85 -7.79 -8.07
N ASP A 77 6.37 -7.79 -9.29
CA ASP A 77 7.48 -6.93 -9.67
C ASP A 77 7.08 -5.45 -9.63
N LYS A 78 8.05 -4.61 -9.32
CA LYS A 78 7.90 -3.17 -9.41
C LYS A 78 7.54 -2.78 -10.84
N PRO A 79 6.47 -1.98 -11.05
CA PRO A 79 6.14 -1.49 -12.39
C PRO A 79 7.28 -0.68 -13.00
N THR A 80 7.40 -0.78 -14.32
CA THR A 80 8.45 -0.06 -15.07
C THR A 80 7.98 1.31 -15.57
N ASP A 81 6.67 1.58 -15.51
CA ASP A 81 6.10 2.88 -15.82
C ASP A 81 6.35 3.84 -14.65
N THR A 82 7.28 4.76 -14.83
CA THR A 82 7.69 5.71 -13.79
C THR A 82 7.58 7.17 -14.26
N GLU A 83 6.79 7.44 -15.31
CA GLU A 83 6.70 8.79 -15.88
C GLU A 83 6.10 9.81 -14.90
N ILE A 84 5.02 9.42 -14.19
CA ILE A 84 4.32 10.30 -13.25
C ILE A 84 4.70 9.92 -11.82
N TYR A 85 4.62 8.63 -11.51
CA TYR A 85 4.94 8.07 -10.19
C TYR A 85 6.05 7.05 -10.32
N ASN A 86 6.97 7.02 -9.38
CA ASN A 86 7.91 5.91 -9.22
C ASN A 86 7.16 4.74 -8.54
N LYS A 87 6.28 4.08 -9.30
CA LYS A 87 5.36 3.07 -8.79
C LYS A 87 6.09 1.95 -8.06
N GLN A 88 5.70 1.69 -6.83
CA GLN A 88 6.21 0.57 -6.04
C GLN A 88 5.33 -0.67 -6.23
N THR A 89 4.05 -0.47 -6.53
CA THR A 89 3.05 -1.49 -6.75
C THR A 89 2.16 -1.07 -7.92
N PRO A 90 1.57 -2.04 -8.66
CA PRO A 90 0.63 -1.69 -9.73
C PRO A 90 -0.74 -1.19 -9.24
N PHE A 91 -1.07 -1.41 -7.97
CA PHE A 91 -2.36 -0.95 -7.43
C PHE A 91 -2.29 0.51 -7.02
N PHE A 92 -3.24 1.32 -7.51
CA PHE A 92 -3.27 2.74 -7.22
C PHE A 92 -3.36 3.01 -5.72
N SER A 93 -4.28 2.33 -5.01
CA SER A 93 -4.36 2.43 -3.54
C SER A 93 -4.67 1.09 -2.92
N ILE A 94 -4.09 0.84 -1.75
CA ILE A 94 -4.38 -0.33 -0.92
C ILE A 94 -4.63 0.17 0.50
N PHE A 95 -5.80 -0.18 1.04
CA PHE A 95 -6.17 0.18 2.41
C PHE A 95 -6.20 -1.07 3.28
N LEU A 96 -5.47 -1.02 4.37
CA LEU A 96 -5.43 -2.05 5.40
C LEU A 96 -5.79 -1.41 6.75
N GLU A 97 -5.87 -2.22 7.80
CA GLU A 97 -6.13 -1.68 9.13
C GLU A 97 -4.92 -0.90 9.64
N GLY A 98 -5.13 0.40 9.87
CA GLY A 98 -4.08 1.29 10.38
C GLY A 98 -3.04 1.70 9.36
N PHE A 99 -3.26 1.43 8.06
CA PHE A 99 -2.27 1.67 7.01
C PHE A 99 -2.94 1.88 5.66
N SER A 100 -2.38 2.80 4.87
CA SER A 100 -2.72 2.87 3.45
C SER A 100 -1.48 3.06 2.59
N SER A 101 -1.52 2.48 1.40
CA SER A 101 -0.54 2.67 0.33
C SER A 101 -1.27 3.38 -0.80
N GLU A 102 -0.87 4.59 -1.14
CA GLU A 102 -1.56 5.43 -2.10
C GLU A 102 -0.61 5.88 -3.20
N HIS A 103 -1.18 6.32 -4.32
CA HIS A 103 -0.41 6.77 -5.50
C HIS A 103 0.63 5.72 -5.91
N TYR A 104 0.17 4.47 -6.08
CA TYR A 104 1.01 3.34 -6.50
C TYR A 104 2.14 3.03 -5.52
N GLY A 105 1.91 3.25 -4.22
CA GLY A 105 2.89 2.95 -3.18
C GLY A 105 3.95 4.03 -2.94
N THR A 106 3.84 5.18 -3.60
CA THR A 106 4.76 6.29 -3.37
C THR A 106 4.41 7.09 -2.13
N GLU A 107 3.18 6.99 -1.65
CA GLU A 107 2.70 7.74 -0.50
C GLU A 107 2.01 6.78 0.48
N LEU A 108 2.58 6.66 1.67
CA LEU A 108 2.13 5.69 2.67
C LEU A 108 1.67 6.45 3.91
N HIS A 109 0.57 5.99 4.51
CA HIS A 109 0.01 6.59 5.73
C HIS A 109 -0.14 5.51 6.80
N ILE A 110 0.38 5.77 7.99
CA ILE A 110 0.28 4.88 9.13
C ILE A 110 -0.51 5.59 10.22
N THR A 111 -1.68 5.05 10.55
CA THR A 111 -2.54 5.58 11.61
C THR A 111 -2.51 4.73 12.87
N ALA A 112 -2.06 3.47 12.77
CA ALA A 112 -1.88 2.60 13.94
C ALA A 112 -0.70 3.10 14.79
N PRO A 113 -0.77 2.98 16.12
CA PRO A 113 0.38 3.25 16.98
C PRO A 113 1.53 2.31 16.62
N PRO A 114 2.74 2.83 16.30
CA PRO A 114 3.83 1.97 15.83
C PRO A 114 4.24 0.88 16.82
N GLU A 115 4.14 1.14 18.11
CA GLU A 115 4.50 0.18 19.15
C GLU A 115 3.57 -1.04 19.20
N GLN A 116 2.39 -0.95 18.57
CA GLN A 116 1.43 -2.07 18.52
C GLN A 116 1.68 -2.99 17.33
N ILE A 117 2.52 -2.58 16.38
CA ILE A 117 2.85 -3.37 15.20
C ILE A 117 4.27 -3.91 15.37
N ASP A 118 4.37 -5.23 15.52
CA ASP A 118 5.64 -5.89 15.73
C ASP A 118 6.58 -5.67 14.54
N GLY A 119 7.78 -5.21 14.82
CA GLY A 119 8.79 -4.92 13.80
C GLY A 119 8.71 -3.53 13.19
N LEU A 120 7.62 -2.79 13.39
CA LEU A 120 7.45 -1.48 12.77
C LEU A 120 8.43 -0.42 13.29
N PRO A 121 8.67 -0.28 14.62
CA PRO A 121 9.62 0.72 15.09
C PRO A 121 11.02 0.53 14.50
N GLN A 122 11.48 -0.72 14.36
CA GLN A 122 12.78 -1.03 13.77
C GLN A 122 12.82 -0.66 12.28
N LEU A 123 11.76 -1.00 11.54
CA LEU A 123 11.69 -0.69 10.11
C LEU A 123 11.64 0.83 9.86
N LEU A 124 10.87 1.56 10.68
CA LEU A 124 10.83 3.02 10.56
C LEU A 124 12.19 3.66 10.78
N ARG A 125 12.97 3.15 11.75
CA ARG A 125 14.34 3.64 11.96
C ARG A 125 15.25 3.38 10.76
N GLN A 126 15.11 2.22 10.12
CA GLN A 126 15.88 1.90 8.92
C GLN A 126 15.49 2.80 7.75
N LEU A 127 14.18 3.07 7.58
CA LEU A 127 13.68 3.94 6.51
C LEU A 127 14.10 5.39 6.70
N SER A 128 14.19 5.86 7.94
CA SER A 128 14.45 7.27 8.26
C SER A 128 15.83 7.75 7.83
N VAL A 129 16.78 6.86 7.56
CA VAL A 129 18.14 7.20 7.14
C VAL A 129 18.33 7.09 5.62
N LEU A 130 17.30 6.70 4.87
CA LEU A 130 17.39 6.57 3.42
C LEU A 130 17.10 7.91 2.74
N ASP A 131 17.95 8.29 1.77
CA ASP A 131 17.78 9.54 1.03
C ASP A 131 16.50 9.53 0.17
N GLU A 132 16.08 8.34 -0.31
CA GLU A 132 14.92 8.18 -1.19
C GLU A 132 13.61 8.11 -0.41
N VAL A 133 13.63 8.29 0.89
CA VAL A 133 12.44 8.22 1.74
C VAL A 133 12.31 9.51 2.54
N GLU A 134 11.14 10.13 2.46
CA GLU A 134 10.79 11.28 3.30
C GLU A 134 9.72 10.84 4.29
N MET A 135 9.92 11.13 5.57
CA MET A 135 9.00 10.72 6.62
C MET A 135 8.59 11.92 7.45
N GLY A 136 7.29 12.07 7.64
CA GLY A 136 6.71 13.12 8.47
C GLY A 136 5.75 12.56 9.49
N ILE A 137 5.62 13.25 10.62
CA ILE A 137 4.63 12.91 11.64
C ILE A 137 3.60 14.03 11.65
N LEU A 138 2.33 13.67 11.41
CA LEU A 138 1.21 14.59 11.49
C LEU A 138 0.44 14.29 12.77
N GLU A 139 0.26 15.34 13.59
CA GLU A 139 -0.63 15.26 14.74
C GLU A 139 -2.01 15.75 14.31
N ILE A 140 -3.02 14.89 14.51
CA ILE A 140 -4.42 15.25 14.26
C ILE A 140 -5.06 15.47 15.62
N GLU A 141 -5.46 16.71 15.85
CA GLU A 141 -6.23 17.05 17.03
C GLU A 141 -7.74 16.92 16.78
#